data_528e2bf7c2464d93a76ca25fdf52cc3f
#
_entry.id   528e2bf7c2464d93a76ca25fdf52cc3f
#
_cell.length_a   1.000
_cell.length_b   1.000
_cell.length_c   1.000
_cell.angle_alpha   90.00
_cell.angle_beta   90.00
_cell.angle_gamma   90.00
#
_symmetry.space_group_name_H-M   'P 1'
#
loop_
_entity.id
_entity.type
_entity.pdbx_description
1 polymer ?
#
loop_
_entity_poly.entity_id
_entity_poly.type
_entity_poly.pdbx_seq_one_letter_code
_entity_poly.pdbx_strand_id
1 'polypeptide(L)'
;VSDGRQPEVVLPQTYAVPLEKTFAIASPVRNALTLDQCRYRVDGGEWQGPELTIHLQRLLLQLRHPCEVELEFAFVADPALVEQSPGLELVIETPEKYTAEMNGRALVLDPVGTYVDSSFFRVPVNAYLQPGRNTIRLKTYFRQPQKVYDILFTPNVHESETNKLTYDAEIESIYLLGDFFVRCDSPVEYLPRRAMRVRAPFTLVPPKPPG
;
A
#
# COMPACT_ATOMS: atom_id res chain seq x y z
N VAL A 1 42.91 -15.06 43.89
CA VAL A 1 43.27 -15.70 42.62
C VAL A 1 42.02 -16.37 42.14
N SER A 2 41.28 -15.76 41.21
CA SER A 2 40.11 -16.37 40.58
C SER A 2 40.62 -17.38 39.55
N ASP A 3 40.21 -18.62 39.72
CA ASP A 3 40.42 -19.70 38.77
C ASP A 3 39.66 -19.31 37.47
N GLY A 4 40.41 -18.91 36.45
CA GLY A 4 39.88 -18.37 35.18
C GLY A 4 39.14 -19.37 34.29
N ARG A 5 38.44 -20.34 34.89
CA ARG A 5 37.57 -21.24 34.10
C ARG A 5 36.30 -20.52 33.71
N GLN A 6 36.13 -20.29 32.44
CA GLN A 6 34.82 -19.91 31.88
C GLN A 6 33.81 -21.05 32.12
N PRO A 7 32.58 -20.72 32.50
CA PRO A 7 31.55 -21.76 32.65
C PRO A 7 31.35 -22.45 31.30
N GLU A 8 31.30 -23.78 31.34
CA GLU A 8 31.01 -24.63 30.18
C GLU A 8 29.61 -24.30 29.65
N VAL A 9 29.55 -23.74 28.43
CA VAL A 9 28.26 -23.46 27.79
C VAL A 9 27.66 -24.76 27.29
N VAL A 10 26.70 -25.28 28.03
CA VAL A 10 25.89 -26.42 27.58
C VAL A 10 24.93 -25.92 26.51
N LEU A 11 25.19 -26.25 25.26
CA LEU A 11 24.26 -25.93 24.16
C LEU A 11 22.99 -26.76 24.33
N PRO A 12 21.81 -26.16 24.08
CA PRO A 12 20.55 -26.89 24.12
C PRO A 12 20.57 -27.99 23.04
N GLN A 13 19.98 -29.12 23.39
CA GLN A 13 19.87 -30.25 22.45
C GLN A 13 18.96 -29.81 21.28
N THR A 14 19.50 -29.85 20.06
CA THR A 14 18.75 -29.54 18.84
C THR A 14 18.17 -30.80 18.22
N TYR A 15 16.93 -30.72 17.79
CA TYR A 15 16.26 -31.80 17.06
C TYR A 15 16.02 -31.37 15.63
N ALA A 16 16.31 -32.20 14.66
CA ALA A 16 15.91 -32.01 13.28
C ALA A 16 14.43 -32.39 13.14
N VAL A 17 13.61 -31.40 12.80
CA VAL A 17 12.20 -31.63 12.47
C VAL A 17 12.09 -31.70 10.95
N PRO A 18 11.69 -32.82 10.35
CA PRO A 18 11.45 -32.89 8.92
C PRO A 18 10.23 -32.02 8.58
N LEU A 19 10.43 -31.08 7.67
CA LEU A 19 9.32 -30.29 7.11
C LEU A 19 8.73 -31.04 5.92
N GLU A 20 7.41 -31.11 5.87
CA GLU A 20 6.71 -31.63 4.70
C GLU A 20 6.96 -30.71 3.50
N LYS A 21 7.00 -31.29 2.29
CA LYS A 21 7.19 -30.51 1.06
C LYS A 21 5.92 -29.74 0.65
N THR A 22 4.78 -30.13 1.20
CA THR A 22 3.47 -29.51 0.90
C THR A 22 2.72 -29.29 2.21
N PHE A 23 2.10 -28.11 2.33
CA PHE A 23 1.29 -27.74 3.48
C PHE A 23 -0.14 -27.52 3.03
N ALA A 24 -1.10 -28.12 3.75
CA ALA A 24 -2.51 -27.82 3.53
C ALA A 24 -2.84 -26.42 4.11
N ILE A 25 -3.47 -25.58 3.31
CA ILE A 25 -3.97 -24.28 3.77
C ILE A 25 -5.35 -24.53 4.39
N ALA A 26 -5.47 -24.31 5.70
CA ALA A 26 -6.69 -24.56 6.45
C ALA A 26 -7.80 -23.53 6.19
N SER A 27 -7.47 -22.34 5.69
CA SER A 27 -8.44 -21.30 5.35
C SER A 27 -7.94 -20.51 4.14
N PRO A 28 -8.75 -20.35 3.09
CA PRO A 28 -8.39 -19.47 1.98
C PRO A 28 -8.34 -18.02 2.48
N VAL A 29 -7.16 -17.42 2.44
CA VAL A 29 -6.99 -16.00 2.75
C VAL A 29 -7.23 -15.22 1.46
N ARG A 30 -8.09 -14.20 1.53
CA ARG A 30 -8.30 -13.27 0.41
C ARG A 30 -6.96 -12.62 0.04
N ASN A 31 -6.70 -12.46 -1.24
CA ASN A 31 -5.47 -11.81 -1.69
C ASN A 31 -5.54 -10.29 -1.48
N ALA A 32 -4.38 -9.69 -1.23
CA ALA A 32 -4.24 -8.24 -1.10
C ALA A 32 -3.16 -7.76 -2.08
N LEU A 33 -3.50 -6.78 -2.92
CA LEU A 33 -2.56 -6.09 -3.78
C LEU A 33 -2.35 -4.67 -3.28
N THR A 34 -1.12 -4.31 -2.95
CA THR A 34 -0.76 -2.93 -2.65
C THR A 34 -0.69 -2.10 -3.94
N LEU A 35 -1.40 -0.99 -3.96
CA LEU A 35 -1.27 0.05 -4.97
C LEU A 35 -0.42 1.19 -4.38
N ASP A 36 0.87 1.08 -4.53
CA ASP A 36 1.88 2.00 -3.98
C ASP A 36 2.40 3.02 -5.00
N GLN A 37 1.96 2.91 -6.27
CA GLN A 37 2.32 3.81 -7.34
C GLN A 37 1.07 4.53 -7.86
N CYS A 38 1.14 5.85 -7.95
CA CYS A 38 0.05 6.66 -8.47
C CYS A 38 0.56 7.78 -9.38
N ARG A 39 -0.30 8.23 -10.30
CA ARG A 39 -0.17 9.56 -10.87
C ARG A 39 -0.77 10.56 -9.88
N TYR A 40 -0.26 11.77 -9.87
CA TYR A 40 -0.74 12.81 -8.97
C TYR A 40 -0.77 14.16 -9.66
N ARG A 41 -1.59 15.06 -9.11
CA ARG A 41 -1.55 16.49 -9.42
C ARG A 41 -1.82 17.31 -8.17
N VAL A 42 -1.30 18.52 -8.17
CA VAL A 42 -1.43 19.47 -7.05
C VAL A 42 -2.16 20.70 -7.57
N ASP A 43 -3.14 21.19 -6.79
CA ASP A 43 -3.92 22.41 -7.06
C ASP A 43 -4.50 22.46 -8.49
N GLY A 44 -4.97 21.32 -9.00
CA GLY A 44 -5.56 21.20 -10.33
C GLY A 44 -4.57 21.35 -11.49
N GLY A 45 -3.26 21.31 -11.22
CA GLY A 45 -2.21 21.39 -12.23
C GLY A 45 -2.12 20.14 -13.13
N GLU A 46 -1.02 20.00 -13.85
CA GLU A 46 -0.77 18.87 -14.74
C GLU A 46 -0.55 17.56 -13.99
N TRP A 47 -1.04 16.46 -14.57
CA TRP A 47 -0.80 15.13 -14.04
C TRP A 47 0.66 14.72 -14.17
N GLN A 48 1.26 14.33 -13.05
CA GLN A 48 2.64 13.88 -12.91
C GLN A 48 2.71 12.39 -12.54
N GLY A 49 3.91 11.83 -12.59
CA GLY A 49 4.19 10.46 -12.20
C GLY A 49 4.14 9.45 -13.37
N PRO A 50 4.07 8.14 -13.09
CA PRO A 50 3.77 7.55 -11.76
C PRO A 50 4.89 7.76 -10.74
N GLU A 51 4.50 7.97 -9.47
CA GLU A 51 5.40 8.11 -8.33
C GLU A 51 4.97 7.16 -7.20
N LEU A 52 5.92 6.75 -6.35
CA LEU A 52 5.61 5.99 -5.16
C LEU A 52 4.96 6.91 -4.11
N THR A 53 3.91 6.44 -3.45
CA THR A 53 3.19 7.20 -2.41
C THR A 53 4.12 7.68 -1.30
N ILE A 54 5.05 6.85 -0.85
CA ILE A 54 6.06 7.23 0.15
C ILE A 54 6.98 8.38 -0.31
N HIS A 55 7.29 8.46 -1.61
CA HIS A 55 8.06 9.60 -2.15
C HIS A 55 7.19 10.83 -2.30
N LEU A 56 5.92 10.65 -2.65
CA LEU A 56 4.98 11.75 -2.80
C LEU A 56 4.75 12.50 -1.50
N GLN A 57 4.63 11.80 -0.37
CA GLN A 57 4.57 12.42 0.96
C GLN A 57 5.73 13.42 1.15
N ARG A 58 6.95 13.01 0.83
CA ARG A 58 8.12 13.87 0.95
C ARG A 58 8.09 15.08 -0.02
N LEU A 59 7.64 14.85 -1.26
CA LEU A 59 7.52 15.94 -2.24
C LEU A 59 6.51 17.00 -1.77
N LEU A 60 5.37 16.59 -1.26
CA LEU A 60 4.35 17.50 -0.73
C LEU A 60 4.84 18.28 0.49
N LEU A 61 5.57 17.64 1.40
CA LEU A 61 6.19 18.33 2.54
C LEU A 61 7.16 19.43 2.08
N GLN A 62 7.88 19.24 0.97
CA GLN A 62 8.80 20.25 0.44
C GLN A 62 8.11 21.51 -0.08
N LEU A 63 6.82 21.44 -0.41
CA LEU A 63 6.04 22.62 -0.81
C LEU A 63 5.89 23.63 0.34
N ARG A 64 5.87 23.17 1.59
CA ARG A 64 5.75 23.95 2.83
C ARG A 64 4.49 24.81 2.91
N HIS A 65 3.46 24.47 2.18
CA HIS A 65 2.16 25.11 2.25
C HIS A 65 1.06 24.10 2.01
N PRO A 66 -0.16 24.35 2.49
CA PRO A 66 -1.31 23.50 2.22
C PRO A 66 -1.65 23.50 0.72
N CYS A 67 -2.10 22.36 0.20
CA CYS A 67 -2.49 22.21 -1.19
C CYS A 67 -3.56 21.14 -1.36
N GLU A 68 -4.32 21.25 -2.44
CA GLU A 68 -5.20 20.17 -2.88
C GLU A 68 -4.40 19.13 -3.65
N VAL A 69 -4.57 17.85 -3.33
CA VAL A 69 -3.85 16.74 -3.97
C VAL A 69 -4.85 15.76 -4.53
N GLU A 70 -4.68 15.39 -5.80
CA GLU A 70 -5.38 14.31 -6.42
C GLU A 70 -4.40 13.18 -6.77
N LEU A 71 -4.80 11.95 -6.46
CA LEU A 71 -4.05 10.72 -6.70
C LEU A 71 -4.84 9.83 -7.65
N GLU A 72 -4.20 9.25 -8.66
CA GLU A 72 -4.82 8.28 -9.56
C GLU A 72 -4.03 6.96 -9.53
N PHE A 73 -4.64 5.95 -8.94
CA PHE A 73 -4.16 4.57 -8.95
C PHE A 73 -4.79 3.81 -10.11
N ALA A 74 -4.05 2.88 -10.72
CA ALA A 74 -4.54 2.10 -11.84
C ALA A 74 -4.20 0.61 -11.70
N PHE A 75 -5.15 -0.23 -12.12
CA PHE A 75 -4.96 -1.67 -12.25
C PHE A 75 -5.77 -2.19 -13.45
N VAL A 76 -5.54 -3.42 -13.86
CA VAL A 76 -6.28 -4.09 -14.92
C VAL A 76 -7.05 -5.26 -14.32
N ALA A 77 -8.28 -5.49 -14.73
CA ALA A 77 -9.07 -6.65 -14.35
C ALA A 77 -9.34 -7.53 -15.58
N ASP A 78 -9.03 -8.82 -15.44
CA ASP A 78 -9.38 -9.81 -16.45
C ASP A 78 -10.91 -9.92 -16.56
N PRO A 79 -11.49 -9.99 -17.77
CA PRO A 79 -12.94 -10.13 -17.94
C PRO A 79 -13.54 -11.31 -17.16
N ALA A 80 -12.87 -12.46 -17.16
CA ALA A 80 -13.32 -13.64 -16.42
C ALA A 80 -13.34 -13.43 -14.89
N LEU A 81 -12.46 -12.57 -14.35
CA LEU A 81 -12.50 -12.20 -12.94
C LEU A 81 -13.73 -11.35 -12.63
N VAL A 82 -14.04 -10.39 -13.48
CA VAL A 82 -15.20 -9.50 -13.30
C VAL A 82 -16.51 -10.32 -13.30
N GLU A 83 -16.63 -11.29 -14.19
CA GLU A 83 -17.79 -12.22 -14.26
C GLU A 83 -17.93 -13.05 -12.97
N GLN A 84 -16.84 -13.41 -12.31
CA GLN A 84 -16.85 -14.16 -11.04
C GLN A 84 -17.18 -13.31 -9.82
N SER A 85 -17.26 -11.99 -9.96
CA SER A 85 -17.53 -11.07 -8.84
C SER A 85 -16.60 -11.32 -7.64
N PRO A 86 -15.31 -10.97 -7.72
CA PRO A 86 -14.28 -11.37 -6.74
C PRO A 86 -14.46 -10.76 -5.34
N GLY A 87 -15.56 -10.08 -5.07
CA GLY A 87 -15.80 -9.42 -3.80
C GLY A 87 -14.78 -8.33 -3.50
N LEU A 88 -14.42 -7.55 -4.51
CA LEU A 88 -13.34 -6.56 -4.41
C LEU A 88 -13.66 -5.46 -3.42
N GLU A 89 -12.71 -5.18 -2.53
CA GLU A 89 -12.74 -4.09 -1.57
C GLU A 89 -11.48 -3.22 -1.71
N LEU A 90 -11.67 -1.92 -1.55
CA LEU A 90 -10.59 -0.98 -1.34
C LEU A 90 -10.26 -0.95 0.14
N VAL A 91 -8.98 -1.03 0.49
CA VAL A 91 -8.49 -0.81 1.85
C VAL A 91 -7.74 0.51 1.88
N ILE A 92 -8.16 1.40 2.77
CA ILE A 92 -7.67 2.77 2.84
C ILE A 92 -7.63 3.25 4.30
N GLU A 93 -6.60 4.03 4.64
CA GLU A 93 -6.55 4.74 5.91
C GLU A 93 -7.28 6.09 5.83
N THR A 94 -7.84 6.51 6.95
CA THR A 94 -8.53 7.81 7.09
C THR A 94 -9.48 8.16 5.91
N PRO A 95 -10.43 7.25 5.55
CA PRO A 95 -11.31 7.45 4.38
C PRO A 95 -12.08 8.77 4.43
N GLU A 96 -12.36 9.30 5.61
CA GLU A 96 -13.06 10.57 5.83
C GLU A 96 -12.28 11.82 5.34
N LYS A 97 -10.97 11.67 5.09
CA LYS A 97 -10.13 12.76 4.55
C LYS A 97 -10.14 12.82 3.03
N TYR A 98 -10.80 11.88 2.38
CA TYR A 98 -10.80 11.78 0.93
C TYR A 98 -12.20 11.90 0.33
N THR A 99 -12.29 12.51 -0.84
CA THR A 99 -13.33 12.21 -1.80
C THR A 99 -12.78 11.26 -2.84
N ALA A 100 -13.60 10.34 -3.33
CA ALA A 100 -13.15 9.28 -4.21
C ALA A 100 -14.04 9.10 -5.44
N GLU A 101 -13.44 8.64 -6.52
CA GLU A 101 -14.15 8.09 -7.67
C GLU A 101 -13.45 6.82 -8.18
N MET A 102 -14.22 5.90 -8.73
CA MET A 102 -13.71 4.73 -9.43
C MET A 102 -14.32 4.67 -10.83
N ASN A 103 -13.45 4.62 -11.84
CA ASN A 103 -13.84 4.61 -13.24
C ASN A 103 -14.76 5.79 -13.64
N GLY A 104 -14.49 6.98 -13.09
CA GLY A 104 -15.27 8.21 -13.32
C GLY A 104 -16.63 8.25 -12.62
N ARG A 105 -16.94 7.27 -11.76
CA ARG A 105 -18.16 7.25 -10.94
C ARG A 105 -17.80 7.58 -9.49
N ALA A 106 -18.56 8.48 -8.87
CA ALA A 106 -18.38 8.83 -7.46
C ALA A 106 -18.41 7.56 -6.59
N LEU A 107 -17.40 7.39 -5.75
CA LEU A 107 -17.25 6.28 -4.81
C LEU A 107 -17.46 6.81 -3.38
N VAL A 108 -18.49 6.29 -2.72
CA VAL A 108 -18.72 6.59 -1.30
C VAL A 108 -17.76 5.72 -0.48
N LEU A 109 -16.90 6.37 0.30
CA LEU A 109 -15.96 5.69 1.19
C LEU A 109 -16.64 5.34 2.52
N ASP A 110 -17.60 4.40 2.49
CA ASP A 110 -18.33 3.91 3.66
C ASP A 110 -17.75 2.55 4.11
N PRO A 111 -17.00 2.51 5.22
CA PRO A 111 -16.34 1.31 5.66
C PRO A 111 -17.28 0.23 6.18
N VAL A 112 -17.03 -1.03 5.77
CA VAL A 112 -17.74 -2.21 6.26
C VAL A 112 -16.97 -2.99 7.33
N GLY A 113 -15.81 -2.52 7.71
CA GLY A 113 -14.92 -3.12 8.72
C GLY A 113 -13.46 -2.78 8.46
N THR A 114 -12.54 -3.50 9.08
CA THR A 114 -11.09 -3.30 8.97
C THR A 114 -10.38 -4.54 8.44
N TYR A 115 -9.12 -4.38 8.02
CA TYR A 115 -8.26 -5.44 7.49
C TYR A 115 -6.91 -5.42 8.20
N VAL A 116 -6.57 -6.49 8.92
CA VAL A 116 -5.32 -6.69 9.67
C VAL A 116 -5.13 -5.67 10.79
N ASP A 117 -5.16 -4.38 10.50
CA ASP A 117 -5.03 -3.29 11.46
C ASP A 117 -6.34 -2.50 11.55
N SER A 118 -6.59 -1.89 12.71
CA SER A 118 -7.79 -1.10 12.98
C SER A 118 -7.85 0.21 12.19
N SER A 119 -6.73 0.69 11.65
CA SER A 119 -6.65 1.87 10.79
C SER A 119 -6.95 1.57 9.31
N PHE A 120 -6.90 0.29 8.89
CA PHE A 120 -7.11 -0.12 7.51
C PHE A 120 -8.58 -0.41 7.23
N PHE A 121 -9.32 0.60 6.82
CA PHE A 121 -10.76 0.51 6.56
C PHE A 121 -11.06 -0.13 5.22
N ARG A 122 -11.99 -1.10 5.20
CA ARG A 122 -12.45 -1.82 4.00
C ARG A 122 -13.69 -1.16 3.42
N VAL A 123 -13.65 -0.80 2.16
CA VAL A 123 -14.75 -0.20 1.40
C VAL A 123 -15.12 -1.09 0.21
N PRO A 124 -16.35 -1.59 0.08
CA PRO A 124 -16.75 -2.40 -1.05
C PRO A 124 -16.68 -1.63 -2.38
N VAL A 125 -15.93 -2.15 -3.36
CA VAL A 125 -15.80 -1.51 -4.69
C VAL A 125 -16.15 -2.45 -5.85
N ASN A 126 -16.61 -3.65 -5.55
CA ASN A 126 -16.91 -4.66 -6.58
C ASN A 126 -17.92 -4.17 -7.64
N ALA A 127 -18.91 -3.36 -7.25
CA ALA A 127 -19.92 -2.79 -8.15
C ALA A 127 -19.36 -1.76 -9.16
N TYR A 128 -18.14 -1.31 -8.97
CA TYR A 128 -17.44 -0.35 -9.82
C TYR A 128 -16.44 -1.05 -10.76
N LEU A 129 -16.12 -2.32 -10.51
CA LEU A 129 -15.16 -3.08 -11.26
C LEU A 129 -15.63 -3.29 -12.70
N GLN A 130 -14.73 -3.08 -13.65
CA GLN A 130 -14.99 -3.31 -15.09
C GLN A 130 -13.85 -4.10 -15.73
N PRO A 131 -14.11 -4.83 -16.82
CA PRO A 131 -13.06 -5.47 -17.59
C PRO A 131 -12.04 -4.47 -18.12
N GLY A 132 -10.77 -4.85 -18.13
CA GLY A 132 -9.69 -4.02 -18.61
C GLY A 132 -9.21 -3.02 -17.56
N ARG A 133 -8.83 -1.83 -17.99
CA ARG A 133 -8.24 -0.80 -17.12
C ARG A 133 -9.28 -0.22 -16.16
N ASN A 134 -8.93 -0.22 -14.88
CA ASN A 134 -9.66 0.42 -13.81
C ASN A 134 -8.80 1.52 -13.19
N THR A 135 -9.43 2.60 -12.75
CA THR A 135 -8.78 3.71 -12.05
C THR A 135 -9.54 4.04 -10.77
N ILE A 136 -8.79 4.30 -9.70
CA ILE A 136 -9.28 4.85 -8.45
C ILE A 136 -8.63 6.21 -8.28
N ARG A 137 -9.43 7.27 -8.20
CA ARG A 137 -8.97 8.61 -7.89
C ARG A 137 -9.37 8.97 -6.48
N LEU A 138 -8.40 9.50 -5.74
CA LEU A 138 -8.57 10.03 -4.40
C LEU A 138 -8.19 11.50 -4.42
N LYS A 139 -8.99 12.33 -3.76
CA LYS A 139 -8.72 13.76 -3.63
C LYS A 139 -8.75 14.14 -2.16
N THR A 140 -7.72 14.83 -1.71
CA THR A 140 -7.57 15.27 -0.33
C THR A 140 -6.96 16.67 -0.26
N TYR A 141 -7.09 17.30 0.89
CA TYR A 141 -6.43 18.56 1.20
C TYR A 141 -5.23 18.29 2.09
N PHE A 142 -4.03 18.33 1.51
CA PHE A 142 -2.78 18.09 2.21
C PHE A 142 -2.37 19.34 2.98
N ARG A 143 -2.32 19.24 4.30
CA ARG A 143 -1.81 20.31 5.18
C ARG A 143 -1.06 19.71 6.34
N GLN A 144 -0.14 20.49 6.89
CA GLN A 144 0.60 20.14 8.09
C GLN A 144 0.62 21.30 9.08
N PRO A 145 0.70 21.06 10.38
CA PRO A 145 1.00 22.09 11.36
C PRO A 145 2.36 22.75 11.08
N GLN A 146 2.47 24.06 11.33
CA GLN A 146 3.73 24.79 11.11
C GLN A 146 4.93 24.13 11.82
N LYS A 147 4.70 23.57 13.01
CA LYS A 147 5.72 22.84 13.77
C LYS A 147 6.38 21.69 12.97
N VAL A 148 5.63 21.01 12.08
CA VAL A 148 6.19 19.95 11.25
C VAL A 148 7.24 20.52 10.32
N TYR A 149 6.93 21.62 9.64
CA TYR A 149 7.86 22.28 8.73
C TYR A 149 9.06 22.86 9.48
N ASP A 150 8.83 23.46 10.64
CA ASP A 150 9.91 24.02 11.49
C ASP A 150 10.91 22.94 11.89
N ILE A 151 10.44 21.76 12.25
CA ILE A 151 11.33 20.64 12.66
C ILE A 151 12.01 20.03 11.44
N LEU A 152 11.27 19.73 10.36
CA LEU A 152 11.82 19.03 9.19
C LEU A 152 12.86 19.86 8.43
N PHE A 153 12.73 21.19 8.43
CA PHE A 153 13.55 22.07 7.61
C PHE A 153 14.49 22.98 8.40
N THR A 154 14.59 22.79 9.72
CA THR A 154 15.60 23.45 10.55
C THR A 154 16.90 22.66 10.50
N PRO A 155 18.05 23.27 10.20
CA PRO A 155 19.34 22.59 10.26
C PRO A 155 19.66 22.08 11.68
N ASN A 156 20.25 20.90 11.76
CA ASN A 156 20.73 20.29 13.01
C ASN A 156 19.65 20.01 14.07
N VAL A 157 18.42 19.79 13.67
CA VAL A 157 17.38 19.30 14.57
C VAL A 157 17.77 17.92 15.09
N HIS A 158 17.57 17.69 16.38
CA HIS A 158 17.88 16.42 17.01
C HIS A 158 16.92 15.34 16.49
N GLU A 159 17.44 14.14 16.18
CA GLU A 159 16.66 13.01 15.66
C GLU A 159 15.43 12.69 16.51
N SER A 160 15.55 12.84 17.84
CA SER A 160 14.44 12.63 18.77
C SER A 160 13.25 13.56 18.55
N GLU A 161 13.46 14.77 18.00
CA GLU A 161 12.37 15.70 17.69
C GLU A 161 11.67 15.28 16.38
N THR A 162 12.44 14.81 15.40
CA THR A 162 11.90 14.29 14.14
C THR A 162 11.04 13.04 14.39
N ASN A 163 11.48 12.14 15.27
CA ASN A 163 10.76 10.91 15.60
C ASN A 163 9.46 11.13 16.41
N LYS A 164 9.25 12.32 16.95
CA LYS A 164 8.02 12.70 17.68
C LYS A 164 7.01 13.44 16.81
N LEU A 165 7.32 13.66 15.53
CA LEU A 165 6.40 14.35 14.64
C LEU A 165 5.12 13.55 14.43
N THR A 166 4.01 14.26 14.51
CA THR A 166 2.69 13.76 14.12
C THR A 166 2.21 14.58 12.95
N TYR A 167 1.81 13.92 11.88
CA TYR A 167 1.32 14.54 10.67
C TYR A 167 -0.21 14.65 10.69
N ASP A 168 -0.76 15.77 10.22
CA ASP A 168 -2.21 15.95 10.05
C ASP A 168 -2.73 15.18 8.83
N ALA A 169 -1.95 15.20 7.76
CA ALA A 169 -2.24 14.49 6.52
C ALA A 169 -1.05 13.61 6.13
N GLU A 170 -1.33 12.36 5.84
CA GLU A 170 -0.37 11.38 5.34
C GLU A 170 -0.89 10.81 4.02
N ILE A 171 0.02 10.63 3.07
CA ILE A 171 -0.28 9.99 1.79
C ILE A 171 0.20 8.55 1.89
N GLU A 172 -0.74 7.67 2.02
CA GLU A 172 -0.47 6.24 2.20
C GLU A 172 -0.83 5.44 0.95
N SER A 173 -0.26 4.25 0.86
CA SER A 173 -0.65 3.27 -0.15
C SER A 173 -2.04 2.75 0.14
N ILE A 174 -2.80 2.46 -0.91
CA ILE A 174 -4.07 1.77 -0.79
C ILE A 174 -3.92 0.31 -1.20
N TYR A 175 -4.87 -0.54 -0.80
CA TYR A 175 -4.83 -1.95 -1.12
C TYR A 175 -6.13 -2.38 -1.81
N LEU A 176 -6.03 -3.37 -2.69
CA LEU A 176 -7.17 -4.12 -3.20
C LEU A 176 -7.22 -5.46 -2.49
N LEU A 177 -8.33 -5.78 -1.86
CA LEU A 177 -8.58 -7.04 -1.17
C LEU A 177 -9.68 -7.81 -1.90
N GLY A 178 -9.47 -9.10 -2.19
CA GLY A 178 -10.48 -9.88 -2.91
C GLY A 178 -10.01 -11.27 -3.29
N ASP A 179 -10.91 -11.98 -3.96
CA ASP A 179 -10.65 -13.33 -4.46
C ASP A 179 -10.06 -13.26 -5.88
N PHE A 180 -8.77 -12.99 -5.97
CA PHE A 180 -8.03 -12.84 -7.22
C PHE A 180 -6.58 -13.29 -7.09
N PHE A 181 -5.92 -13.55 -8.21
CA PHE A 181 -4.46 -13.60 -8.32
C PHE A 181 -3.95 -12.38 -9.07
N VAL A 182 -2.67 -12.10 -8.92
CA VAL A 182 -2.02 -10.98 -9.59
C VAL A 182 -1.07 -11.50 -10.66
N ARG A 183 -1.23 -10.98 -11.89
CA ARG A 183 -0.29 -11.17 -12.98
C ARG A 183 0.43 -9.86 -13.24
N CYS A 184 1.76 -9.94 -13.31
CA CYS A 184 2.58 -8.83 -13.72
C CYS A 184 2.91 -8.99 -15.20
N ASP A 185 2.37 -8.10 -16.02
CA ASP A 185 2.59 -8.11 -17.47
C ASP A 185 3.76 -7.18 -17.88
N SER A 186 4.29 -6.40 -16.96
CA SER A 186 5.46 -5.56 -17.19
C SER A 186 6.76 -6.36 -17.08
N PRO A 187 7.77 -6.05 -17.90
CA PRO A 187 9.08 -6.64 -17.74
C PRO A 187 9.65 -6.39 -16.33
N VAL A 188 10.27 -7.40 -15.76
CA VAL A 188 11.00 -7.26 -14.51
C VAL A 188 12.33 -6.58 -14.80
N GLU A 189 12.56 -5.41 -14.22
CA GLU A 189 13.84 -4.71 -14.30
C GLU A 189 14.75 -5.19 -13.15
N TYR A 190 15.89 -5.75 -13.50
CA TYR A 190 16.93 -6.08 -12.52
C TYR A 190 17.80 -4.87 -12.25
N LEU A 191 17.75 -4.38 -11.03
CA LEU A 191 18.55 -3.25 -10.56
C LEU A 191 19.87 -3.74 -9.94
N PRO A 192 20.89 -2.87 -9.81
CA PRO A 192 22.09 -3.17 -9.03
C PRO A 192 21.74 -3.66 -7.61
N ARG A 193 22.60 -4.52 -7.02
CA ARG A 193 22.43 -5.11 -5.69
C ARG A 193 21.27 -6.12 -5.58
N ARG A 194 20.93 -6.81 -6.68
CA ARG A 194 19.88 -7.84 -6.73
C ARG A 194 18.46 -7.33 -6.40
N ALA A 195 18.22 -6.06 -6.50
CA ALA A 195 16.87 -5.53 -6.41
C ALA A 195 16.10 -5.81 -7.72
N MET A 196 14.79 -5.99 -7.59
CA MET A 196 13.89 -6.12 -8.74
C MET A 196 12.89 -4.97 -8.70
N ARG A 197 12.60 -4.41 -9.86
CA ARG A 197 11.52 -3.43 -10.02
C ARG A 197 10.43 -4.02 -10.91
N VAL A 198 9.22 -3.94 -10.42
CA VAL A 198 8.01 -4.29 -11.14
C VAL A 198 7.15 -3.04 -11.25
N ARG A 199 6.57 -2.78 -12.41
CA ARG A 199 5.80 -1.56 -12.67
C ARG A 199 4.31 -1.85 -12.77
N ALA A 200 3.50 -0.97 -12.21
CA ALA A 200 2.06 -0.93 -12.44
C ALA A 200 1.75 -0.53 -13.92
N PRO A 201 0.55 -0.82 -14.44
CA PRO A 201 -0.54 -1.45 -13.71
C PRO A 201 -0.41 -2.98 -13.64
N PHE A 202 -0.89 -3.57 -12.54
CA PHE A 202 -0.99 -5.01 -12.35
C PHE A 202 -2.33 -5.52 -12.89
N THR A 203 -2.34 -6.78 -13.39
CA THR A 203 -3.56 -7.43 -13.84
C THR A 203 -4.10 -8.39 -12.78
N LEU A 204 -5.33 -8.17 -12.34
CA LEU A 204 -6.07 -9.09 -11.48
C LEU A 204 -6.69 -10.18 -12.36
N VAL A 205 -6.45 -11.43 -12.01
CA VAL A 205 -6.96 -12.61 -12.74
C VAL A 205 -7.71 -13.54 -11.79
N PRO A 206 -8.61 -14.41 -12.29
CA PRO A 206 -9.29 -15.39 -11.45
C PRO A 206 -8.31 -16.28 -10.69
N PRO A 207 -8.65 -16.72 -9.48
CA PRO A 207 -7.91 -17.77 -8.80
C PRO A 207 -7.89 -19.00 -9.66
N LYS A 208 -6.74 -19.69 -9.76
CA LYS A 208 -6.70 -20.99 -10.40
C LYS A 208 -7.57 -21.97 -9.60
N PRO A 209 -8.41 -22.79 -10.25
CA PRO A 209 -9.07 -23.85 -9.54
C PRO A 209 -8.01 -24.75 -8.86
N PRO A 210 -8.29 -25.26 -7.65
CA PRO A 210 -7.40 -26.21 -7.01
C PRO A 210 -7.19 -27.39 -7.98
N GLY A 211 -5.91 -27.67 -8.31
CA GLY A 211 -5.50 -28.76 -9.18
C GLY A 211 -5.67 -30.10 -8.52
#